data_945b62da8f56b63537cbd1d01738beb5
#
_entry.id   945b62da8f56b63537cbd1d01738beb5
#
_cell.length_a   1.000
_cell.length_b   1.000
_cell.length_c   1.000
_cell.angle_alpha   90.00
_cell.angle_beta   90.00
_cell.angle_gamma   90.00
#
_symmetry.space_group_name_H-M   'P 1'
#
loop_
_entity.id
_entity.type
_entity.pdbx_description
1 polymer ?
#
loop_
_entity_poly.entity_id
_entity_poly.type
_entity_poly.pdbx_seq_one_letter_code
_entity_poly.pdbx_strand_id
1 'polypeptide(L)'
;MRAPSPSLLRRPGRAVTVGGVVGLPGRLLARLAVDLLELVLSLLGRSERLVVLPLAPGLEALRWHGGRLRARRTAQTAAREVPAYRDLVAATGPSGLVGPVGPVGLAGRSGLPLLDRLPVTDKKGYVADVRIERLCRGGRLPARGLVLDESSGSSGTPTSWARGSAERRATSVLLRATFRRSTATPARPGTAGGLVDDVPVVLNAFSLGAWATGMSVSSALAGTCRLKSVGPDRDKVVTTMLQLGPGYRYVVLGYPPFLKDVADDPRIDLSRYDVTAGFGGEGISENMRTYLLRSFRRVVGSYGASDLEINIAAETDMTVALRRRMAADPALRLAVTGRADGPLPMVFQYNPLDYVLETTADGELLVTVARRASLSPRVRYNIHDLGRVVRVPQLRAVLAAHGAEDLLDGALDLPVLLHAGRSDASVDFYGAVVTVDEVREALYAQEPLACAMRSFRLVRHEDADAATALVVAVELQPGELTSDHDAGSLAAAVLARLRRRNADLDNACKGAGGALPTLHVHAAGTGPFAGDEALLKHRYVAAA
;
A
#
# COMPACT_ATOMS: atom_id res chain seq x y z
N MET A 1 -22.77 -14.20 38.71
CA MET A 1 -23.08 -13.81 37.34
C MET A 1 -21.90 -14.27 36.46
N ARG A 2 -22.11 -15.29 35.63
CA ARG A 2 -21.07 -15.85 34.77
C ARG A 2 -20.98 -15.00 33.50
N ALA A 3 -19.76 -14.58 33.14
CA ALA A 3 -19.49 -13.91 31.88
C ALA A 3 -19.75 -14.87 30.70
N PRO A 4 -20.30 -14.40 29.56
CA PRO A 4 -20.46 -15.24 28.38
C PRO A 4 -19.12 -15.44 27.67
N SER A 5 -18.86 -16.70 27.29
CA SER A 5 -17.68 -17.14 26.55
C SER A 5 -17.56 -16.48 25.17
N PRO A 6 -16.34 -16.18 24.67
CA PRO A 6 -16.12 -15.58 23.37
C PRO A 6 -16.10 -16.65 22.25
N SER A 7 -17.25 -17.21 21.89
CA SER A 7 -17.36 -18.25 20.86
C SER A 7 -18.37 -17.94 19.74
N LEU A 8 -18.52 -16.68 19.34
CA LEU A 8 -19.42 -16.28 18.24
C LEU A 8 -18.72 -15.95 16.92
N LEU A 9 -17.45 -16.30 16.76
CA LEU A 9 -16.83 -16.40 15.43
C LEU A 9 -17.05 -17.80 14.86
N ARG A 10 -18.29 -18.13 14.55
CA ARG A 10 -18.60 -19.31 13.74
C ARG A 10 -17.85 -19.20 12.41
N ARG A 11 -17.02 -20.22 12.15
CA ARG A 11 -16.48 -20.53 10.82
C ARG A 11 -17.63 -20.43 9.80
N PRO A 12 -17.40 -19.90 8.58
CA PRO A 12 -18.44 -19.88 7.55
C PRO A 12 -18.92 -21.31 7.34
N GLY A 13 -20.23 -21.51 7.54
CA GLY A 13 -20.86 -22.80 7.42
C GLY A 13 -20.51 -23.44 6.06
N ARG A 14 -20.18 -24.72 6.08
CA ARG A 14 -20.09 -25.54 4.87
C ARG A 14 -21.40 -25.36 4.10
N ALA A 15 -21.32 -24.64 2.99
CA ALA A 15 -22.39 -24.59 2.02
C ALA A 15 -22.64 -26.02 1.54
N VAL A 16 -23.85 -26.49 1.75
CA VAL A 16 -24.35 -27.77 1.25
C VAL A 16 -24.11 -27.79 -0.27
N THR A 17 -23.23 -28.70 -0.69
CA THR A 17 -22.93 -28.93 -2.09
C THR A 17 -24.12 -29.64 -2.74
N VAL A 18 -25.02 -28.89 -3.35
CA VAL A 18 -25.90 -29.44 -4.38
C VAL A 18 -25.03 -29.69 -5.62
N GLY A 19 -24.64 -30.94 -5.83
CA GLY A 19 -23.85 -31.37 -6.97
C GLY A 19 -24.63 -31.31 -8.27
N GLY A 20 -24.57 -30.19 -8.97
CA GLY A 20 -25.04 -30.03 -10.34
C GLY A 20 -23.85 -29.73 -11.26
N VAL A 21 -23.56 -30.64 -12.18
CA VAL A 21 -22.64 -30.42 -13.30
C VAL A 21 -23.22 -29.31 -14.17
N VAL A 22 -22.66 -28.10 -14.08
CA VAL A 22 -22.97 -27.04 -15.05
C VAL A 22 -22.39 -27.51 -16.39
N GLY A 23 -23.24 -27.87 -17.34
CA GLY A 23 -22.84 -28.38 -18.65
C GLY A 23 -22.00 -27.37 -19.45
N LEU A 24 -21.42 -27.81 -20.56
CA LEU A 24 -20.63 -26.96 -21.50
C LEU A 24 -21.23 -25.59 -21.77
N PRO A 25 -22.59 -25.46 -22.01
CA PRO A 25 -23.19 -24.15 -22.22
C PRO A 25 -23.09 -23.19 -21.05
N GLY A 26 -23.16 -23.66 -19.80
CA GLY A 26 -23.03 -22.79 -18.62
C GLY A 26 -21.62 -22.22 -18.43
N ARG A 27 -20.60 -22.97 -18.83
CA ARG A 27 -19.19 -22.50 -18.81
C ARG A 27 -18.93 -21.44 -19.86
N LEU A 28 -19.53 -21.59 -21.04
CA LEU A 28 -19.42 -20.61 -22.12
C LEU A 28 -20.14 -19.31 -21.73
N LEU A 29 -21.36 -19.41 -21.21
CA LEU A 29 -22.12 -18.26 -20.72
C LEU A 29 -21.40 -17.47 -19.65
N ALA A 30 -20.78 -18.14 -18.66
CA ALA A 30 -19.99 -17.47 -17.63
C ALA A 30 -18.79 -16.70 -18.21
N ARG A 31 -18.11 -17.26 -19.22
CA ARG A 31 -17.01 -16.58 -19.91
C ARG A 31 -17.49 -15.37 -20.70
N LEU A 32 -18.56 -15.51 -21.46
CA LEU A 32 -19.16 -14.42 -22.22
C LEU A 32 -19.63 -13.28 -21.31
N ALA A 33 -20.24 -13.60 -20.17
CA ALA A 33 -20.66 -12.60 -19.19
C ALA A 33 -19.45 -11.81 -18.63
N VAL A 34 -18.34 -12.48 -18.34
CA VAL A 34 -17.11 -11.79 -17.90
C VAL A 34 -16.50 -10.95 -19.01
N ASP A 35 -16.45 -11.46 -20.24
CA ASP A 35 -15.90 -10.72 -21.38
C ASP A 35 -16.79 -9.49 -21.71
N LEU A 36 -18.12 -9.59 -21.56
CA LEU A 36 -19.04 -8.46 -21.67
C LEU A 36 -18.83 -7.45 -20.54
N LEU A 37 -18.69 -7.90 -19.30
CA LEU A 37 -18.39 -7.03 -18.16
C LEU A 37 -17.06 -6.27 -18.39
N GLU A 38 -16.03 -6.95 -18.89
CA GLU A 38 -14.74 -6.31 -19.25
C GLU A 38 -14.93 -5.24 -20.32
N LEU A 39 -15.74 -5.51 -21.35
CA LEU A 39 -16.04 -4.54 -22.40
C LEU A 39 -16.72 -3.30 -21.81
N VAL A 40 -17.77 -3.50 -21.01
CA VAL A 40 -18.51 -2.40 -20.36
C VAL A 40 -17.58 -1.58 -19.47
N LEU A 41 -16.80 -2.21 -18.61
CA LEU A 41 -15.87 -1.51 -17.73
C LEU A 41 -14.75 -0.80 -18.51
N SER A 42 -14.31 -1.36 -19.63
CA SER A 42 -13.34 -0.70 -20.53
C SER A 42 -13.92 0.54 -21.19
N LEU A 43 -15.20 0.53 -21.54
CA LEU A 43 -15.90 1.71 -22.08
C LEU A 43 -16.11 2.78 -21.00
N LEU A 44 -16.58 2.38 -19.81
CA LEU A 44 -16.75 3.28 -18.67
C LEU A 44 -15.39 3.88 -18.22
N GLY A 45 -14.33 3.09 -18.26
CA GLY A 45 -12.96 3.50 -17.92
C GLY A 45 -12.31 4.48 -18.90
N ARG A 46 -13.02 4.92 -19.95
CA ARG A 46 -12.55 5.99 -20.84
C ARG A 46 -12.81 7.39 -20.29
N SER A 47 -13.65 7.51 -19.27
CA SER A 47 -14.05 8.78 -18.67
C SER A 47 -14.04 8.72 -17.15
N GLU A 48 -13.51 9.75 -16.52
CA GLU A 48 -13.51 9.93 -15.07
C GLU A 48 -14.93 9.98 -14.46
N ARG A 49 -15.90 10.48 -15.25
CA ARG A 49 -17.31 10.57 -14.82
C ARG A 49 -17.99 9.21 -14.89
N LEU A 50 -17.63 8.39 -15.86
CA LEU A 50 -18.28 7.09 -16.08
C LEU A 50 -17.65 5.97 -15.26
N VAL A 51 -16.34 6.05 -14.99
CA VAL A 51 -15.62 5.02 -14.21
C VAL A 51 -16.14 4.86 -12.79
N VAL A 52 -16.83 5.88 -12.25
CA VAL A 52 -17.44 5.83 -10.92
C VAL A 52 -18.85 5.23 -10.89
N LEU A 53 -19.51 5.05 -12.04
CA LEU A 53 -20.86 4.48 -12.10
C LEU A 53 -20.96 3.08 -11.45
N PRO A 54 -19.99 2.17 -11.63
CA PRO A 54 -20.00 0.90 -10.93
C PRO A 54 -19.89 1.00 -9.39
N LEU A 55 -19.57 2.19 -8.85
CA LEU A 55 -19.50 2.43 -7.41
C LEU A 55 -20.85 2.82 -6.78
N ALA A 56 -21.91 2.90 -7.59
CA ALA A 56 -23.25 3.24 -7.12
C ALA A 56 -23.71 2.30 -5.98
N PRO A 57 -24.48 2.82 -5.01
CA PRO A 57 -25.05 2.02 -3.92
C PRO A 57 -25.84 0.82 -4.43
N GLY A 58 -25.89 -0.25 -3.63
CA GLY A 58 -26.62 -1.48 -3.97
C GLY A 58 -25.91 -2.43 -4.93
N LEU A 59 -24.75 -2.07 -5.48
CA LEU A 59 -23.97 -2.91 -6.40
C LEU A 59 -22.83 -3.69 -5.71
N GLU A 60 -22.79 -3.77 -4.38
CA GLU A 60 -21.73 -4.44 -3.62
C GLU A 60 -21.52 -5.90 -4.06
N ALA A 61 -22.61 -6.68 -4.14
CA ALA A 61 -22.54 -8.08 -4.55
C ALA A 61 -22.02 -8.23 -5.97
N LEU A 62 -22.46 -7.36 -6.89
CA LEU A 62 -21.97 -7.34 -8.28
C LEU A 62 -20.46 -7.03 -8.33
N ARG A 63 -20.02 -6.02 -7.59
CA ARG A 63 -18.60 -5.67 -7.51
C ARG A 63 -17.78 -6.82 -6.95
N TRP A 64 -18.25 -7.42 -5.86
CA TRP A 64 -17.53 -8.50 -5.19
C TRP A 64 -17.41 -9.76 -6.04
N HIS A 65 -18.51 -10.22 -6.61
CA HIS A 65 -18.53 -11.43 -7.43
C HIS A 65 -17.96 -11.19 -8.84
N GLY A 66 -18.25 -10.04 -9.43
CA GLY A 66 -17.73 -9.64 -10.73
C GLY A 66 -16.22 -9.50 -10.72
N GLY A 67 -15.66 -8.87 -9.68
CA GLY A 67 -14.20 -8.75 -9.51
C GLY A 67 -13.51 -10.11 -9.40
N ARG A 68 -14.08 -11.02 -8.62
CA ARG A 68 -13.54 -12.40 -8.50
C ARG A 68 -13.58 -13.16 -9.84
N LEU A 69 -14.64 -13.01 -10.61
CA LEU A 69 -14.71 -13.62 -11.94
C LEU A 69 -13.69 -13.00 -12.90
N ARG A 70 -13.53 -11.67 -12.88
CA ARG A 70 -12.52 -10.95 -13.66
C ARG A 70 -11.09 -11.39 -13.28
N ALA A 71 -10.78 -11.46 -11.98
CA ALA A 71 -9.49 -11.94 -11.49
C ALA A 71 -9.18 -13.36 -11.96
N ARG A 72 -10.16 -14.26 -11.89
CA ARG A 72 -10.05 -15.64 -12.41
C ARG A 72 -9.82 -15.67 -13.92
N ARG A 73 -10.45 -14.78 -14.67
CA ARG A 73 -10.25 -14.63 -16.12
C ARG A 73 -8.85 -14.09 -16.42
N THR A 74 -8.39 -13.11 -15.65
CA THR A 74 -7.02 -12.57 -15.73
C THR A 74 -5.98 -13.67 -15.46
N ALA A 75 -6.17 -14.46 -14.41
CA ALA A 75 -5.29 -15.58 -14.10
C ALA A 75 -5.26 -16.64 -15.22
N GLN A 76 -6.41 -16.97 -15.82
CA GLN A 76 -6.49 -17.88 -16.95
C GLN A 76 -5.71 -17.33 -18.17
N THR A 77 -5.82 -16.02 -18.42
CA THR A 77 -5.09 -15.35 -19.50
C THR A 77 -3.58 -15.34 -19.21
N ALA A 78 -3.19 -15.03 -17.97
CA ALA A 78 -1.79 -15.04 -17.55
C ALA A 78 -1.15 -16.43 -17.73
N ALA A 79 -1.83 -17.50 -17.33
CA ALA A 79 -1.35 -18.88 -17.50
C ALA A 79 -1.17 -19.31 -18.97
N ARG A 80 -1.81 -18.62 -19.91
CA ARG A 80 -1.65 -18.89 -21.36
C ARG A 80 -0.63 -18.00 -22.02
N GLU A 81 -0.57 -16.73 -21.63
CA GLU A 81 0.11 -15.68 -22.39
C GLU A 81 1.39 -15.17 -21.73
N VAL A 82 1.59 -15.44 -20.42
CA VAL A 82 2.79 -15.01 -19.67
C VAL A 82 3.69 -16.22 -19.44
N PRO A 83 4.84 -16.31 -20.12
CA PRO A 83 5.70 -17.50 -20.04
C PRO A 83 6.11 -17.89 -18.62
N ALA A 84 6.56 -16.94 -17.80
CA ALA A 84 6.97 -17.23 -16.42
C ALA A 84 5.81 -17.73 -15.56
N TYR A 85 4.61 -17.14 -15.70
CA TYR A 85 3.45 -17.57 -14.92
C TYR A 85 2.93 -18.95 -15.37
N ARG A 86 2.97 -19.22 -16.66
CA ARG A 86 2.64 -20.55 -17.21
C ARG A 86 3.54 -21.63 -16.61
N ASP A 87 4.85 -21.36 -16.60
CA ASP A 87 5.83 -22.33 -16.09
C ASP A 87 5.66 -22.54 -14.57
N LEU A 88 5.39 -21.45 -13.82
CA LEU A 88 5.08 -21.53 -12.39
C LEU A 88 3.84 -22.39 -12.10
N VAL A 89 2.75 -22.15 -12.84
CA VAL A 89 1.51 -22.95 -12.70
C VAL A 89 1.73 -24.41 -13.06
N ALA A 90 2.55 -24.69 -14.06
CA ALA A 90 2.91 -26.07 -14.44
C ALA A 90 3.75 -26.77 -13.38
N ALA A 91 4.67 -26.05 -12.71
CA ALA A 91 5.53 -26.58 -11.66
C ALA A 91 4.79 -26.83 -10.32
N THR A 92 3.81 -25.98 -10.00
CA THR A 92 3.09 -26.04 -8.70
C THR A 92 1.75 -26.77 -8.76
N GLY A 93 1.27 -27.08 -9.96
CA GLY A 93 0.03 -27.83 -10.17
C GLY A 93 0.20 -29.31 -9.83
N PRO A 94 -0.90 -30.01 -9.41
CA PRO A 94 -0.84 -31.46 -9.27
C PRO A 94 -0.42 -32.09 -10.61
N SER A 95 0.53 -33.00 -10.55
CA SER A 95 1.12 -33.71 -11.70
C SER A 95 0.02 -34.22 -12.63
N GLY A 96 -0.04 -33.75 -13.87
CA GLY A 96 -0.95 -34.23 -14.92
C GLY A 96 -1.99 -33.25 -15.46
N LEU A 97 -1.91 -31.94 -15.16
CA LEU A 97 -2.99 -30.98 -15.41
C LEU A 97 -2.76 -29.99 -16.57
N VAL A 98 -1.84 -30.24 -17.48
CA VAL A 98 -1.65 -29.43 -18.70
C VAL A 98 -2.42 -30.05 -19.85
N GLY A 99 -3.72 -29.75 -19.95
CA GLY A 99 -4.52 -30.05 -21.13
C GLY A 99 -4.71 -28.80 -22.01
N PRO A 100 -5.19 -28.93 -23.26
CA PRO A 100 -5.38 -27.80 -24.20
C PRO A 100 -6.35 -26.72 -23.69
N VAL A 101 -6.98 -26.91 -22.54
CA VAL A 101 -7.96 -25.99 -21.91
C VAL A 101 -7.45 -25.40 -20.59
N GLY A 102 -6.17 -25.57 -20.24
CA GLY A 102 -5.58 -25.19 -18.95
C GLY A 102 -5.76 -26.30 -17.89
N PRO A 103 -5.17 -26.15 -16.71
CA PRO A 103 -5.15 -27.21 -15.69
C PRO A 103 -6.57 -27.57 -15.23
N VAL A 104 -7.02 -28.76 -15.61
CA VAL A 104 -8.42 -29.22 -15.44
C VAL A 104 -8.81 -29.32 -13.94
N GLY A 105 -7.87 -29.58 -13.04
CA GLY A 105 -8.11 -29.66 -11.60
C GLY A 105 -8.23 -28.31 -10.88
N LEU A 106 -7.91 -27.20 -11.56
CA LEU A 106 -7.99 -25.84 -10.98
C LEU A 106 -9.28 -25.10 -11.39
N ALA A 107 -10.11 -25.69 -12.25
CA ALA A 107 -11.31 -25.04 -12.76
C ALA A 107 -12.50 -25.15 -11.81
N GLY A 108 -13.13 -24.02 -11.50
CA GLY A 108 -14.43 -24.00 -10.82
C GLY A 108 -15.60 -24.26 -11.77
N ARG A 109 -16.84 -24.19 -11.24
CA ARG A 109 -18.09 -24.40 -12.01
C ARG A 109 -18.19 -23.55 -13.30
N SER A 110 -17.61 -22.34 -13.30
CA SER A 110 -17.53 -21.45 -14.46
C SER A 110 -16.49 -21.84 -15.52
N GLY A 111 -15.72 -22.91 -15.30
CA GLY A 111 -14.58 -23.27 -16.15
C GLY A 111 -13.39 -22.30 -16.07
N LEU A 112 -13.41 -21.37 -15.09
CA LEU A 112 -12.30 -20.49 -14.75
C LEU A 112 -11.55 -21.06 -13.52
N PRO A 113 -10.22 -20.82 -13.40
CA PRO A 113 -9.45 -21.32 -12.26
C PRO A 113 -9.98 -20.73 -10.95
N LEU A 114 -9.92 -21.50 -9.85
CA LEU A 114 -10.20 -21.01 -8.52
C LEU A 114 -8.95 -20.29 -8.00
N LEU A 115 -9.09 -19.04 -7.52
CA LEU A 115 -7.94 -18.24 -7.10
C LEU A 115 -7.15 -18.91 -5.98
N ASP A 116 -7.83 -19.47 -4.98
CA ASP A 116 -7.26 -20.14 -3.83
C ASP A 116 -6.42 -21.39 -4.18
N ARG A 117 -6.54 -21.91 -5.39
CA ARG A 117 -5.75 -23.02 -5.92
C ARG A 117 -4.58 -22.62 -6.79
N LEU A 118 -4.45 -21.33 -7.08
CA LEU A 118 -3.33 -20.80 -7.88
C LEU A 118 -2.12 -20.52 -6.98
N PRO A 119 -0.90 -20.60 -7.51
CA PRO A 119 0.30 -20.29 -6.75
C PRO A 119 0.28 -18.83 -6.28
N VAL A 120 0.86 -18.62 -5.12
CA VAL A 120 1.23 -17.28 -4.63
C VAL A 120 2.47 -16.85 -5.39
N THR A 121 2.50 -15.59 -5.80
CA THR A 121 3.68 -14.97 -6.42
C THR A 121 4.18 -13.84 -5.55
N ASP A 122 5.48 -13.60 -5.54
CA ASP A 122 6.11 -12.49 -4.83
C ASP A 122 7.32 -11.96 -5.61
N LYS A 123 8.00 -10.98 -5.06
CA LYS A 123 9.18 -10.40 -5.70
C LYS A 123 10.33 -11.39 -5.75
N LYS A 124 10.63 -12.06 -4.62
CA LYS A 124 11.79 -12.94 -4.47
C LYS A 124 11.63 -14.26 -5.23
N GLY A 125 10.47 -14.90 -5.11
CA GLY A 125 10.24 -16.24 -5.68
C GLY A 125 9.77 -16.26 -7.13
N TYR A 126 9.27 -15.10 -7.64
CA TYR A 126 8.69 -15.08 -8.98
C TYR A 126 9.27 -13.99 -9.91
N VAL A 127 9.75 -12.86 -9.37
CA VAL A 127 10.14 -11.73 -10.22
C VAL A 127 11.66 -11.60 -10.34
N ALA A 128 12.39 -11.73 -9.24
CA ALA A 128 13.80 -11.32 -9.14
C ALA A 128 14.73 -12.03 -10.17
N ASP A 129 14.55 -13.32 -10.37
CA ASP A 129 15.43 -14.14 -11.24
C ASP A 129 14.84 -14.37 -12.64
N VAL A 130 13.75 -13.65 -12.98
CA VAL A 130 13.07 -13.82 -14.26
C VAL A 130 13.28 -12.59 -15.14
N ARG A 131 13.71 -12.81 -16.39
CA ARG A 131 13.80 -11.73 -17.38
C ARG A 131 12.44 -11.06 -17.56
N ILE A 132 12.43 -9.73 -17.57
CA ILE A 132 11.23 -8.90 -17.58
C ILE A 132 10.26 -9.23 -18.73
N GLU A 133 10.78 -9.61 -19.89
CA GLU A 133 9.96 -10.01 -21.04
C GLU A 133 9.11 -11.24 -20.73
N ARG A 134 9.65 -12.21 -19.95
CA ARG A 134 8.93 -13.43 -19.58
C ARG A 134 7.81 -13.20 -18.58
N LEU A 135 7.89 -12.08 -17.84
CA LEU A 135 6.82 -11.61 -16.94
C LEU A 135 5.69 -10.90 -17.71
N CYS A 136 5.89 -10.61 -18.99
CA CYS A 136 4.95 -9.91 -19.84
C CYS A 136 4.17 -10.85 -20.75
N ARG A 137 2.97 -10.43 -21.13
CA ARG A 137 2.11 -11.13 -22.09
C ARG A 137 2.81 -11.28 -23.44
N GLY A 138 2.78 -12.48 -23.99
CA GLY A 138 3.46 -12.82 -25.24
C GLY A 138 4.97 -12.95 -25.11
N GLY A 139 5.55 -12.89 -23.89
CA GLY A 139 6.97 -13.07 -23.67
C GLY A 139 7.85 -11.95 -24.25
N ARG A 140 7.32 -10.75 -24.41
CA ARG A 140 8.02 -9.63 -25.04
C ARG A 140 7.59 -8.28 -24.48
N LEU A 141 8.48 -7.29 -24.61
CA LEU A 141 8.17 -5.90 -24.32
C LEU A 141 7.58 -5.22 -25.57
N PRO A 142 6.50 -4.45 -25.45
CA PRO A 142 5.97 -3.63 -26.54
C PRO A 142 7.00 -2.58 -27.00
N ALA A 143 7.13 -2.37 -28.31
CA ALA A 143 8.02 -1.35 -28.85
C ALA A 143 7.57 0.09 -28.55
N ARG A 144 6.28 0.29 -28.23
CA ARG A 144 5.69 1.62 -27.95
C ARG A 144 4.69 1.51 -26.82
N GLY A 145 4.50 2.62 -26.07
CA GLY A 145 3.52 2.73 -24.99
C GLY A 145 3.91 1.96 -23.71
N LEU A 146 5.18 1.55 -23.60
CA LEU A 146 5.76 0.95 -22.42
C LEU A 146 6.35 2.02 -21.51
N VAL A 147 6.15 1.88 -20.21
CA VAL A 147 6.92 2.57 -19.17
C VAL A 147 7.54 1.51 -18.28
N LEU A 148 8.78 1.71 -17.91
CA LEU A 148 9.50 0.93 -16.91
C LEU A 148 9.56 1.78 -15.64
N ASP A 149 8.83 1.33 -14.64
CA ASP A 149 8.94 1.86 -13.28
C ASP A 149 9.99 1.04 -12.53
N GLU A 150 10.58 1.61 -11.49
CA GLU A 150 11.52 0.91 -10.64
C GLU A 150 11.01 0.84 -9.19
N SER A 151 11.42 -0.19 -8.50
CA SER A 151 11.39 -0.26 -7.04
C SER A 151 12.78 -0.63 -6.54
N SER A 152 13.14 -0.19 -5.34
CA SER A 152 14.39 -0.57 -4.72
C SER A 152 14.52 -2.10 -4.65
N GLY A 153 15.67 -2.59 -5.02
CA GLY A 153 16.03 -3.98 -4.79
C GLY A 153 16.65 -4.13 -3.41
N SER A 154 16.08 -4.94 -2.54
CA SER A 154 16.70 -5.34 -1.26
C SER A 154 18.08 -5.99 -1.45
N SER A 155 18.40 -6.42 -2.68
CA SER A 155 19.71 -6.93 -3.09
C SER A 155 20.65 -5.86 -3.66
N GLY A 156 20.24 -4.58 -3.68
CA GLY A 156 21.01 -3.47 -4.28
C GLY A 156 20.79 -3.29 -5.78
N THR A 157 20.08 -4.22 -6.44
CA THR A 157 19.71 -4.08 -7.86
C THR A 157 18.24 -3.68 -7.94
N PRO A 158 17.91 -2.53 -8.57
CA PRO A 158 16.53 -2.12 -8.75
C PRO A 158 15.75 -3.15 -9.57
N THR A 159 14.48 -3.37 -9.20
CA THR A 159 13.59 -4.23 -9.98
C THR A 159 12.75 -3.37 -10.89
N SER A 160 12.79 -3.65 -12.19
CA SER A 160 12.00 -2.94 -13.19
C SER A 160 10.62 -3.56 -13.37
N TRP A 161 9.60 -2.72 -13.46
CA TRP A 161 8.20 -3.09 -13.63
C TRP A 161 7.64 -2.58 -14.95
N ALA A 162 7.31 -3.48 -15.85
CA ALA A 162 6.77 -3.15 -17.15
C ALA A 162 5.29 -2.75 -17.07
N ARG A 163 4.94 -1.53 -17.50
CA ARG A 163 3.58 -0.98 -17.54
C ARG A 163 3.14 -0.69 -18.96
N GLY A 164 2.13 -1.39 -19.42
CA GLY A 164 1.56 -1.18 -20.75
C GLY A 164 0.63 0.04 -20.82
N SER A 165 0.36 0.53 -22.02
CA SER A 165 -0.50 1.71 -22.24
C SER A 165 -1.94 1.54 -21.75
N ALA A 166 -2.49 0.31 -21.80
CA ALA A 166 -3.86 0.04 -21.38
C ALA A 166 -4.02 0.14 -19.85
N GLU A 167 -3.13 -0.50 -19.09
CA GLU A 167 -3.16 -0.43 -17.62
C GLU A 167 -2.85 0.99 -17.12
N ARG A 168 -1.88 1.68 -17.72
CA ARG A 168 -1.56 3.07 -17.38
C ARG A 168 -2.76 4.01 -17.58
N ARG A 169 -3.51 3.85 -18.67
CA ARG A 169 -4.74 4.61 -18.88
C ARG A 169 -5.77 4.33 -17.80
N ALA A 170 -6.00 3.05 -17.47
CA ALA A 170 -6.95 2.67 -16.43
C ALA A 170 -6.56 3.26 -15.08
N THR A 171 -5.30 3.11 -14.66
CA THR A 171 -4.78 3.68 -13.42
C THR A 171 -4.88 5.21 -13.41
N SER A 172 -4.58 5.88 -14.53
CA SER A 172 -4.69 7.34 -14.63
C SER A 172 -6.15 7.81 -14.48
N VAL A 173 -7.11 7.13 -15.10
CA VAL A 173 -8.54 7.50 -14.97
C VAL A 173 -9.03 7.29 -13.54
N LEU A 174 -8.66 6.17 -12.91
CA LEU A 174 -9.01 5.88 -11.52
C LEU A 174 -8.38 6.90 -10.56
N LEU A 175 -7.11 7.24 -10.76
CA LEU A 175 -6.42 8.24 -9.94
C LEU A 175 -7.09 9.61 -10.06
N ARG A 176 -7.43 10.05 -11.28
CA ARG A 176 -8.15 11.31 -11.50
C ARG A 176 -9.54 11.30 -10.86
N ALA A 177 -10.29 10.20 -10.97
CA ALA A 177 -11.60 10.06 -10.34
C ALA A 177 -11.51 10.13 -8.81
N THR A 178 -10.52 9.44 -8.21
CA THR A 178 -10.24 9.49 -6.78
C THR A 178 -9.85 10.91 -6.36
N PHE A 179 -8.96 11.54 -7.10
CA PHE A 179 -8.49 12.89 -6.85
C PHE A 179 -9.64 13.92 -6.88
N ARG A 180 -10.47 13.90 -7.93
CA ARG A 180 -11.66 14.78 -8.02
C ARG A 180 -12.59 14.60 -6.83
N ARG A 181 -12.83 13.36 -6.40
CA ARG A 181 -13.68 13.07 -5.24
C ARG A 181 -13.06 13.60 -3.95
N SER A 182 -11.77 13.41 -3.77
CA SER A 182 -11.04 13.87 -2.57
C SER A 182 -10.94 15.39 -2.49
N THR A 183 -11.02 16.11 -3.61
CA THR A 183 -10.95 17.56 -3.67
C THR A 183 -12.30 18.27 -3.79
N ALA A 184 -13.40 17.52 -3.98
CA ALA A 184 -14.76 18.06 -4.13
C ALA A 184 -15.39 18.58 -2.83
N THR A 185 -14.61 18.97 -1.85
CA THR A 185 -15.08 19.52 -0.56
C THR A 185 -15.29 21.04 -0.69
N PRO A 186 -16.30 21.64 -0.02
CA PRO A 186 -16.47 23.11 -0.01
C PRO A 186 -15.20 23.83 0.46
N ALA A 187 -14.92 25.02 -0.04
CA ALA A 187 -13.76 25.81 0.38
C ALA A 187 -13.78 26.10 1.90
N ARG A 188 -12.60 26.32 2.49
CA ARG A 188 -12.48 26.67 3.90
C ARG A 188 -13.15 28.04 4.15
N PRO A 189 -14.06 28.17 5.13
CA PRO A 189 -14.56 29.46 5.55
C PRO A 189 -13.39 30.36 6.00
N GLY A 190 -13.36 31.60 5.52
CA GLY A 190 -12.31 32.56 5.89
C GLY A 190 -11.02 32.50 5.05
N THR A 191 -10.98 31.73 3.95
CA THR A 191 -9.88 31.84 2.99
C THR A 191 -9.81 33.26 2.45
N ALA A 192 -8.67 33.94 2.62
CA ALA A 192 -8.52 35.36 2.31
C ALA A 192 -8.77 35.62 0.80
N GLY A 193 -9.77 36.46 0.50
CA GLY A 193 -10.08 36.90 -0.85
C GLY A 193 -10.95 35.98 -1.72
N GLY A 194 -11.41 34.83 -1.19
CA GLY A 194 -12.13 33.80 -2.00
C GLY A 194 -11.18 32.99 -2.88
N LEU A 195 -11.69 31.88 -3.45
CA LEU A 195 -10.93 31.08 -4.41
C LEU A 195 -11.10 31.62 -5.82
N VAL A 196 -10.03 31.60 -6.61
CA VAL A 196 -10.04 31.99 -8.04
C VAL A 196 -11.02 31.08 -8.81
N ASP A 197 -10.95 29.77 -8.55
CA ASP A 197 -11.85 28.72 -9.06
C ASP A 197 -11.69 27.42 -8.25
N ASP A 198 -12.45 26.39 -8.61
CA ASP A 198 -12.42 25.08 -7.94
C ASP A 198 -11.30 24.14 -8.41
N VAL A 199 -10.52 24.52 -9.43
CA VAL A 199 -9.44 23.69 -9.96
C VAL A 199 -8.20 23.84 -9.07
N PRO A 200 -7.73 22.77 -8.41
CA PRO A 200 -6.63 22.88 -7.48
C PRO A 200 -5.27 23.08 -8.16
N VAL A 201 -4.35 23.68 -7.43
CA VAL A 201 -2.91 23.61 -7.68
C VAL A 201 -2.37 22.39 -6.97
N VAL A 202 -1.86 21.43 -7.73
CA VAL A 202 -1.28 20.19 -7.20
C VAL A 202 0.23 20.31 -7.19
N LEU A 203 0.81 20.17 -6.02
CA LEU A 203 2.26 20.10 -5.80
C LEU A 203 2.63 18.65 -5.55
N ASN A 204 3.15 17.99 -6.61
CA ASN A 204 3.54 16.58 -6.51
C ASN A 204 4.98 16.52 -5.99
N ALA A 205 5.12 16.18 -4.71
CA ALA A 205 6.38 16.04 -4.02
C ALA A 205 6.80 14.57 -3.79
N PHE A 206 6.15 13.60 -4.42
CA PHE A 206 6.70 12.25 -4.51
C PHE A 206 7.97 12.24 -5.35
N SER A 207 8.88 11.30 -5.07
CA SER A 207 10.10 11.11 -5.84
C SER A 207 9.80 10.95 -7.33
N LEU A 208 10.58 11.62 -8.17
CA LEU A 208 10.46 11.66 -9.63
C LEU A 208 11.56 10.77 -10.28
N GLY A 209 11.60 10.73 -11.59
CA GLY A 209 12.59 9.95 -12.35
C GLY A 209 12.14 8.52 -12.60
N ALA A 210 12.82 7.51 -12.06
CA ALA A 210 12.45 6.11 -12.24
C ALA A 210 11.27 5.66 -11.34
N TRP A 211 10.88 6.47 -10.36
CA TRP A 211 9.93 6.10 -9.31
C TRP A 211 8.48 6.14 -9.77
N ALA A 212 7.78 5.02 -9.60
CA ALA A 212 6.43 4.80 -10.10
C ALA A 212 5.43 5.86 -9.63
N THR A 213 5.43 6.21 -8.33
CA THR A 213 4.38 7.05 -7.72
C THR A 213 4.42 8.47 -8.27
N GLY A 214 5.55 9.16 -8.17
CA GLY A 214 5.66 10.55 -8.62
C GLY A 214 5.42 10.72 -10.12
N MET A 215 5.97 9.82 -10.93
CA MET A 215 5.81 9.86 -12.39
C MET A 215 4.38 9.52 -12.83
N SER A 216 3.74 8.55 -12.20
CA SER A 216 2.36 8.18 -12.52
C SER A 216 1.37 9.27 -12.11
N VAL A 217 1.56 9.90 -10.93
CA VAL A 217 0.77 11.06 -10.49
C VAL A 217 0.94 12.21 -11.47
N SER A 218 2.17 12.54 -11.86
CA SER A 218 2.46 13.62 -12.82
C SER A 218 1.78 13.35 -14.16
N SER A 219 1.93 12.14 -14.70
CA SER A 219 1.33 11.76 -15.98
C SER A 219 -0.20 11.72 -15.92
N ALA A 220 -0.79 11.27 -14.81
CA ALA A 220 -2.24 11.16 -14.67
C ALA A 220 -2.92 12.53 -14.52
N LEU A 221 -2.32 13.46 -13.78
CA LEU A 221 -2.93 14.73 -13.43
C LEU A 221 -2.59 15.86 -14.42
N ALA A 222 -1.58 15.67 -15.27
CA ALA A 222 -1.28 16.62 -16.35
C ALA A 222 -2.51 16.87 -17.23
N GLY A 223 -2.86 18.13 -17.42
CA GLY A 223 -4.03 18.54 -18.20
C GLY A 223 -5.38 18.47 -17.47
N THR A 224 -5.42 18.04 -16.18
CA THR A 224 -6.65 17.99 -15.38
C THR A 224 -6.69 19.00 -14.24
N CYS A 225 -5.56 19.52 -13.85
CA CYS A 225 -5.37 20.53 -12.80
C CYS A 225 -4.12 21.37 -13.08
N ARG A 226 -3.85 22.37 -12.24
CA ARG A 226 -2.59 23.10 -12.23
C ARG A 226 -1.55 22.26 -11.52
N LEU A 227 -0.73 21.54 -12.27
CA LEU A 227 0.24 20.60 -11.73
C LEU A 227 1.65 21.18 -11.73
N LYS A 228 2.34 21.08 -10.59
CA LYS A 228 3.79 21.24 -10.49
C LYS A 228 4.41 20.03 -9.83
N SER A 229 5.22 19.28 -10.58
CA SER A 229 5.98 18.13 -10.07
C SER A 229 7.31 18.63 -9.54
N VAL A 230 7.41 18.72 -8.21
CA VAL A 230 8.58 19.32 -7.53
C VAL A 230 9.55 18.27 -6.99
N GLY A 231 9.08 17.02 -6.84
CA GLY A 231 9.83 16.03 -6.06
C GLY A 231 9.82 16.37 -4.55
N PRO A 232 10.54 15.64 -3.71
CA PRO A 232 10.60 15.90 -2.27
C PRO A 232 11.45 17.14 -1.93
N ASP A 233 11.06 18.29 -2.49
CA ASP A 233 11.73 19.57 -2.35
C ASP A 233 10.79 20.57 -1.64
N ARG A 234 10.99 20.72 -0.32
CA ARG A 234 10.20 21.61 0.53
C ARG A 234 10.26 23.07 0.06
N ASP A 235 11.45 23.54 -0.35
CA ASP A 235 11.62 24.93 -0.79
C ASP A 235 10.77 25.24 -2.00
N LYS A 236 10.71 24.32 -2.97
CA LYS A 236 9.85 24.49 -4.15
C LYS A 236 8.37 24.45 -3.83
N VAL A 237 7.94 23.66 -2.86
CA VAL A 237 6.55 23.66 -2.38
C VAL A 237 6.22 25.03 -1.80
N VAL A 238 6.98 25.46 -0.78
CA VAL A 238 6.72 26.71 -0.04
C VAL A 238 6.81 27.94 -0.94
N THR A 239 7.88 28.07 -1.71
CA THR A 239 8.05 29.22 -2.62
C THR A 239 6.97 29.29 -3.69
N THR A 240 6.49 28.15 -4.19
CA THR A 240 5.36 28.13 -5.15
C THR A 240 4.08 28.62 -4.51
N MET A 241 3.77 28.20 -3.29
CA MET A 241 2.58 28.64 -2.57
C MET A 241 2.64 30.13 -2.23
N LEU A 242 3.81 30.62 -1.79
CA LEU A 242 4.01 32.04 -1.53
C LEU A 242 3.86 32.89 -2.80
N GLN A 243 4.39 32.41 -3.93
CA GLN A 243 4.31 33.12 -5.23
C GLN A 243 2.87 33.19 -5.74
N LEU A 244 2.08 32.14 -5.63
CA LEU A 244 0.71 32.08 -6.13
C LEU A 244 -0.30 32.67 -5.13
N GLY A 245 0.01 32.66 -3.84
CA GLY A 245 -0.82 33.20 -2.76
C GLY A 245 -2.00 32.30 -2.36
N PRO A 246 -2.81 32.74 -1.39
CA PRO A 246 -3.89 31.94 -0.78
C PRO A 246 -5.17 31.84 -1.63
N GLY A 247 -5.23 32.52 -2.78
CA GLY A 247 -6.42 32.54 -3.64
C GLY A 247 -6.68 31.24 -4.42
N TYR A 248 -5.90 30.20 -4.20
CA TYR A 248 -6.05 28.91 -4.86
C TYR A 248 -6.28 27.81 -3.82
N ARG A 249 -6.98 26.75 -4.26
CA ARG A 249 -6.99 25.48 -3.54
C ARG A 249 -5.71 24.71 -3.86
N TYR A 250 -5.05 24.19 -2.84
CA TYR A 250 -3.82 23.42 -2.99
C TYR A 250 -4.01 21.96 -2.61
N VAL A 251 -3.28 21.07 -3.28
CA VAL A 251 -3.07 19.69 -2.85
C VAL A 251 -1.58 19.41 -2.86
N VAL A 252 -1.01 19.15 -1.70
CA VAL A 252 0.39 18.74 -1.56
C VAL A 252 0.42 17.23 -1.42
N LEU A 253 1.09 16.56 -2.36
CA LEU A 253 1.24 15.11 -2.39
C LEU A 253 2.68 14.73 -2.01
N GLY A 254 2.84 13.86 -1.01
CA GLY A 254 4.18 13.46 -0.56
C GLY A 254 4.14 12.37 0.51
N TYR A 255 5.30 12.01 1.02
CA TYR A 255 5.43 11.10 2.16
C TYR A 255 5.04 11.83 3.46
N PRO A 256 4.50 11.13 4.47
CA PRO A 256 4.05 11.77 5.70
C PRO A 256 5.10 12.66 6.39
N PRO A 257 6.38 12.23 6.58
CA PRO A 257 7.37 13.09 7.19
C PRO A 257 7.66 14.36 6.36
N PHE A 258 7.69 14.25 5.04
CA PHE A 258 7.85 15.42 4.18
C PHE A 258 6.68 16.42 4.31
N LEU A 259 5.46 15.92 4.45
CA LEU A 259 4.29 16.78 4.69
C LEU A 259 4.40 17.50 6.03
N LYS A 260 4.98 16.85 7.06
CA LYS A 260 5.29 17.50 8.32
C LYS A 260 6.33 18.60 8.13
N ASP A 261 7.43 18.35 7.39
CA ASP A 261 8.45 19.34 7.11
C ASP A 261 7.87 20.59 6.40
N VAL A 262 6.87 20.40 5.54
CA VAL A 262 6.12 21.50 4.89
C VAL A 262 5.21 22.21 5.91
N ALA A 263 4.55 21.47 6.81
CA ALA A 263 3.68 22.04 7.83
C ALA A 263 4.44 22.92 8.83
N ASP A 264 5.69 22.56 9.11
CA ASP A 264 6.56 23.22 10.10
C ASP A 264 7.42 24.34 9.49
N ASP A 265 7.31 24.61 8.20
CA ASP A 265 8.13 25.64 7.56
C ASP A 265 7.72 27.06 8.03
N PRO A 266 8.61 27.80 8.72
CA PRO A 266 8.25 29.08 9.34
C PRO A 266 7.98 30.20 8.31
N ARG A 267 8.31 30.00 7.04
CA ARG A 267 8.14 31.01 5.98
C ARG A 267 6.68 31.14 5.52
N ILE A 268 5.83 30.14 5.82
CA ILE A 268 4.45 30.10 5.36
C ILE A 268 3.48 29.77 6.49
N ASP A 269 2.43 30.56 6.61
CA ASP A 269 1.30 30.25 7.47
C ASP A 269 0.23 29.50 6.66
N LEU A 270 0.27 28.17 6.70
CA LEU A 270 -0.66 27.31 5.98
C LEU A 270 -2.12 27.46 6.42
N SER A 271 -2.38 28.00 7.61
CA SER A 271 -3.75 28.26 8.07
C SER A 271 -4.51 29.23 7.18
N ARG A 272 -3.78 30.08 6.45
CA ARG A 272 -4.33 31.05 5.48
C ARG A 272 -4.67 30.45 4.12
N TYR A 273 -4.29 29.21 3.86
CA TYR A 273 -4.46 28.53 2.58
C TYR A 273 -5.50 27.40 2.67
N ASP A 274 -6.19 27.12 1.59
CA ASP A 274 -7.02 25.90 1.48
C ASP A 274 -6.16 24.75 0.96
N VAL A 275 -5.52 24.01 1.88
CA VAL A 275 -4.55 22.95 1.53
C VAL A 275 -5.01 21.59 2.00
N THR A 276 -5.04 20.63 1.08
CA THR A 276 -5.17 19.19 1.38
C THR A 276 -3.80 18.53 1.30
N ALA A 277 -3.43 17.77 2.32
CA ALA A 277 -2.29 16.88 2.28
C ALA A 277 -2.72 15.48 1.82
N GLY A 278 -2.11 14.98 0.75
CA GLY A 278 -2.29 13.62 0.27
C GLY A 278 -1.01 12.81 0.47
N PHE A 279 -1.09 11.69 1.19
CA PHE A 279 0.08 10.86 1.45
C PHE A 279 -0.03 9.44 0.89
N GLY A 280 1.12 8.79 0.72
CA GLY A 280 1.25 7.40 0.30
C GLY A 280 2.65 6.88 0.57
N GLY A 281 2.86 5.58 0.34
CA GLY A 281 4.13 4.91 0.59
C GLY A 281 4.32 4.46 2.02
N GLU A 282 3.75 5.17 2.99
CA GLU A 282 3.75 4.79 4.41
C GLU A 282 2.42 5.14 5.08
N GLY A 283 2.12 4.47 6.19
CA GLY A 283 1.01 4.83 7.07
C GLY A 283 1.37 5.95 8.03
N ILE A 284 0.36 6.55 8.65
CA ILE A 284 0.52 7.55 9.72
C ILE A 284 -0.17 7.10 11.00
N SER A 285 0.29 7.62 12.14
CA SER A 285 -0.45 7.54 13.41
C SER A 285 -1.61 8.57 13.43
N GLU A 286 -2.57 8.40 14.33
CA GLU A 286 -3.61 9.42 14.53
C GLU A 286 -3.05 10.68 15.22
N ASN A 287 -1.95 10.56 15.97
CA ASN A 287 -1.22 11.71 16.51
C ASN A 287 -0.63 12.55 15.38
N MET A 288 0.07 11.93 14.44
CA MET A 288 0.61 12.62 13.26
C MET A 288 -0.51 13.23 12.42
N ARG A 289 -1.63 12.53 12.21
CA ARG A 289 -2.78 13.10 11.50
C ARG A 289 -3.31 14.35 12.22
N THR A 290 -3.46 14.28 13.54
CA THR A 290 -3.92 15.41 14.36
C THR A 290 -2.93 16.57 14.29
N TYR A 291 -1.64 16.29 14.30
CA TYR A 291 -0.61 17.30 14.10
C TYR A 291 -0.75 17.99 12.74
N LEU A 292 -0.76 17.22 11.66
CA LEU A 292 -0.89 17.75 10.29
C LEU A 292 -2.19 18.56 10.09
N LEU A 293 -3.28 18.18 10.73
CA LEU A 293 -4.56 18.91 10.66
C LEU A 293 -4.54 20.30 11.34
N ARG A 294 -3.47 20.66 12.05
CA ARG A 294 -3.27 22.05 12.52
C ARG A 294 -2.99 23.00 11.35
N SER A 295 -2.28 22.51 10.35
CA SER A 295 -1.81 23.26 9.19
C SER A 295 -2.63 22.94 7.92
N PHE A 296 -2.93 21.67 7.68
CA PHE A 296 -3.69 21.21 6.53
C PHE A 296 -5.18 21.10 6.86
N ARG A 297 -6.01 21.43 5.90
CA ARG A 297 -7.46 21.29 6.04
C ARG A 297 -7.91 19.83 6.05
N ARG A 298 -7.28 19.01 5.22
CA ARG A 298 -7.51 17.56 5.11
C ARG A 298 -6.19 16.83 5.00
N VAL A 299 -6.18 15.62 5.56
CA VAL A 299 -5.04 14.71 5.48
C VAL A 299 -5.61 13.34 5.10
N VAL A 300 -5.29 12.86 3.90
CA VAL A 300 -5.84 11.62 3.33
C VAL A 300 -4.75 10.76 2.73
N GLY A 301 -4.84 9.46 2.93
CA GLY A 301 -3.86 8.48 2.48
C GLY A 301 -4.31 7.68 1.27
N SER A 302 -3.33 7.16 0.54
CA SER A 302 -3.49 6.21 -0.54
C SER A 302 -2.58 5.01 -0.32
N TYR A 303 -3.11 3.81 -0.54
CA TYR A 303 -2.37 2.56 -0.49
C TYR A 303 -2.06 2.07 -1.89
N GLY A 304 -0.83 1.69 -2.11
CA GLY A 304 -0.33 1.11 -3.35
C GLY A 304 1.15 0.76 -3.23
N ALA A 305 1.67 0.07 -4.21
CA ALA A 305 3.08 -0.33 -4.27
C ALA A 305 3.57 -0.33 -5.72
N SER A 306 4.87 -0.06 -5.91
CA SER A 306 5.52 -0.13 -7.23
C SER A 306 5.39 -1.52 -7.86
N ASP A 307 5.39 -2.56 -7.04
CA ASP A 307 5.24 -3.96 -7.44
C ASP A 307 3.87 -4.26 -8.04
N LEU A 308 2.86 -3.55 -7.58
CA LEU A 308 1.44 -3.71 -7.96
C LEU A 308 0.99 -2.55 -8.84
N GLU A 309 0.35 -1.59 -8.23
CA GLU A 309 -0.10 -0.33 -8.83
C GLU A 309 -0.16 0.74 -7.74
N ILE A 310 -0.05 1.98 -8.14
CA ILE A 310 -0.31 3.10 -7.23
C ILE A 310 -1.83 3.24 -7.01
N ASN A 311 -2.24 3.67 -5.84
CA ASN A 311 -3.65 3.97 -5.50
C ASN A 311 -4.60 2.77 -5.68
N ILE A 312 -4.20 1.60 -5.15
CA ILE A 312 -5.05 0.39 -5.10
C ILE A 312 -6.26 0.64 -4.20
N ALA A 313 -6.03 1.34 -3.08
CA ALA A 313 -7.03 1.73 -2.12
C ALA A 313 -6.76 3.15 -1.62
N ALA A 314 -7.79 3.83 -1.13
CA ALA A 314 -7.66 5.20 -0.63
C ALA A 314 -8.47 5.41 0.65
N GLU A 315 -8.01 6.31 1.50
CA GLU A 315 -8.82 6.80 2.61
C GLU A 315 -10.00 7.64 2.08
N THR A 316 -11.11 7.52 2.76
CA THR A 316 -12.31 8.33 2.59
C THR A 316 -12.67 8.97 3.93
N ASP A 317 -13.57 9.92 3.95
CA ASP A 317 -14.01 10.54 5.21
C ASP A 317 -14.54 9.49 6.18
N MET A 318 -15.27 8.49 5.68
CA MET A 318 -15.74 7.35 6.48
C MET A 318 -14.58 6.56 7.08
N THR A 319 -13.55 6.21 6.30
CA THR A 319 -12.44 5.38 6.82
C THR A 319 -11.57 6.13 7.82
N VAL A 320 -11.38 7.44 7.63
CA VAL A 320 -10.70 8.30 8.61
C VAL A 320 -11.53 8.40 9.90
N ALA A 321 -12.84 8.62 9.78
CA ALA A 321 -13.73 8.68 10.93
C ALA A 321 -13.78 7.34 11.69
N LEU A 322 -13.91 6.22 10.96
CA LEU A 322 -13.88 4.87 11.55
C LEU A 322 -12.57 4.62 12.32
N ARG A 323 -11.42 4.97 11.72
CA ARG A 323 -10.12 4.78 12.36
C ARG A 323 -9.99 5.61 13.64
N ARG A 324 -10.45 6.86 13.62
CA ARG A 324 -10.48 7.72 14.81
C ARG A 324 -11.42 7.19 15.88
N ARG A 325 -12.59 6.68 15.49
CA ARG A 325 -13.54 6.06 16.43
C ARG A 325 -12.92 4.82 17.08
N MET A 326 -12.24 3.96 16.31
CA MET A 326 -11.51 2.80 16.83
C MET A 326 -10.34 3.18 17.76
N ALA A 327 -9.71 4.34 17.57
CA ALA A 327 -8.69 4.85 18.49
C ALA A 327 -9.26 5.19 19.86
N ALA A 328 -10.52 5.67 19.92
CA ALA A 328 -11.21 6.07 21.13
C ALA A 328 -12.06 4.94 21.77
N ASP A 329 -12.41 3.90 20.99
CA ASP A 329 -13.28 2.79 21.42
C ASP A 329 -12.59 1.43 21.21
N PRO A 330 -11.97 0.84 22.26
CA PRO A 330 -11.33 -0.46 22.19
C PRO A 330 -12.28 -1.62 21.83
N ALA A 331 -13.57 -1.51 22.20
CA ALA A 331 -14.54 -2.55 21.88
C ALA A 331 -14.88 -2.56 20.39
N LEU A 332 -15.13 -1.41 19.80
CA LEU A 332 -15.30 -1.25 18.35
C LEU A 332 -14.02 -1.68 17.61
N ARG A 333 -12.87 -1.27 18.11
CA ARG A 333 -11.57 -1.70 17.54
C ARG A 333 -11.46 -3.22 17.50
N LEU A 334 -11.69 -3.90 18.61
CA LEU A 334 -11.68 -5.37 18.68
C LEU A 334 -12.66 -5.99 17.68
N ALA A 335 -13.88 -5.46 17.60
CA ALA A 335 -14.91 -5.99 16.71
C ALA A 335 -14.52 -5.83 15.22
N VAL A 336 -13.94 -4.69 14.83
CA VAL A 336 -13.54 -4.42 13.44
C VAL A 336 -12.23 -5.13 13.08
N THR A 337 -11.21 -5.06 13.94
CA THR A 337 -9.85 -5.50 13.62
C THR A 337 -9.53 -6.93 14.10
N GLY A 338 -10.29 -7.45 15.06
CA GLY A 338 -10.00 -8.69 15.78
C GLY A 338 -8.92 -8.55 16.86
N ARG A 339 -8.46 -7.31 17.15
CA ARG A 339 -7.40 -7.00 18.14
C ARG A 339 -7.78 -5.75 18.92
N ALA A 340 -7.63 -5.80 20.23
CA ALA A 340 -7.90 -4.65 21.11
C ALA A 340 -6.67 -3.74 21.27
N ASP A 341 -5.49 -4.28 21.07
CA ASP A 341 -4.18 -3.68 21.36
C ASP A 341 -3.27 -3.64 20.12
N GLY A 342 -2.06 -3.13 20.31
CA GLY A 342 -1.05 -2.98 19.26
C GLY A 342 -1.28 -1.74 18.36
N PRO A 343 -0.51 -1.57 17.27
CA PRO A 343 -0.68 -0.48 16.33
C PRO A 343 -2.07 -0.48 15.68
N LEU A 344 -2.67 0.70 15.53
CA LEU A 344 -3.95 0.86 14.86
C LEU A 344 -3.74 0.75 13.35
N PRO A 345 -4.41 -0.18 12.65
CA PRO A 345 -4.20 -0.34 11.21
C PRO A 345 -4.65 0.91 10.45
N MET A 346 -4.03 1.18 9.31
CA MET A 346 -4.59 2.08 8.30
C MET A 346 -5.88 1.49 7.75
N VAL A 347 -6.82 2.35 7.41
CA VAL A 347 -8.17 1.94 6.95
C VAL A 347 -8.45 2.57 5.60
N PHE A 348 -8.61 1.75 4.58
CA PHE A 348 -8.83 2.21 3.21
C PHE A 348 -10.09 1.61 2.62
N GLN A 349 -10.68 2.24 1.61
CA GLN A 349 -11.67 1.63 0.72
C GLN A 349 -11.05 1.31 -0.64
N TYR A 350 -11.46 0.22 -1.27
CA TYR A 350 -10.99 -0.18 -2.58
C TYR A 350 -12.13 -0.72 -3.45
N ASN A 351 -11.94 -0.70 -4.77
CA ASN A 351 -12.91 -1.25 -5.71
C ASN A 351 -12.64 -2.73 -5.99
N PRO A 352 -13.47 -3.65 -5.51
CA PRO A 352 -13.27 -5.08 -5.72
C PRO A 352 -13.44 -5.53 -7.19
N LEU A 353 -13.99 -4.69 -8.08
CA LEU A 353 -13.96 -4.97 -9.51
C LEU A 353 -12.56 -4.92 -10.10
N ASP A 354 -11.69 -4.06 -9.58
CA ASP A 354 -10.33 -3.88 -10.10
C ASP A 354 -9.29 -4.67 -9.31
N TYR A 355 -9.52 -4.88 -8.01
CA TYR A 355 -8.58 -5.55 -7.12
C TYR A 355 -9.29 -6.61 -6.30
N VAL A 356 -8.79 -7.83 -6.35
CA VAL A 356 -9.21 -8.90 -5.43
C VAL A 356 -8.13 -9.07 -4.39
N LEU A 357 -8.50 -8.82 -3.14
CA LEU A 357 -7.65 -8.97 -1.98
C LEU A 357 -8.04 -10.26 -1.23
N GLU A 358 -7.06 -11.09 -0.95
CA GLU A 358 -7.17 -12.29 -0.12
C GLU A 358 -6.25 -12.12 1.09
N THR A 359 -6.52 -12.85 2.17
CA THR A 359 -5.65 -12.88 3.35
C THR A 359 -5.19 -14.32 3.57
N THR A 360 -3.89 -14.53 3.75
CA THR A 360 -3.30 -15.83 4.09
C THR A 360 -3.64 -16.23 5.52
N ALA A 361 -3.29 -17.46 5.92
CA ALA A 361 -3.44 -17.92 7.30
C ALA A 361 -2.60 -17.09 8.28
N ASP A 362 -1.47 -16.57 7.82
CA ASP A 362 -0.53 -15.75 8.60
C ASP A 362 -0.90 -14.24 8.58
N GLY A 363 -2.00 -13.88 7.92
CA GLY A 363 -2.49 -12.52 7.87
C GLY A 363 -1.91 -11.66 6.76
N GLU A 364 -1.10 -12.21 5.84
CA GLU A 364 -0.55 -11.47 4.71
C GLU A 364 -1.58 -11.25 3.60
N LEU A 365 -1.49 -10.11 2.95
CA LEU A 365 -2.35 -9.72 1.84
C LEU A 365 -1.84 -10.28 0.51
N LEU A 366 -2.71 -10.96 -0.21
CA LEU A 366 -2.49 -11.34 -1.60
C LEU A 366 -3.34 -10.47 -2.51
N VAL A 367 -2.71 -9.84 -3.49
CA VAL A 367 -3.38 -8.93 -4.40
C VAL A 367 -3.45 -9.53 -5.81
N THR A 368 -4.67 -9.62 -6.34
CA THR A 368 -4.87 -9.90 -7.77
C THR A 368 -5.43 -8.66 -8.45
N VAL A 369 -4.69 -8.12 -9.42
CA VAL A 369 -5.16 -7.03 -10.27
C VAL A 369 -6.10 -7.62 -11.33
N ALA A 370 -7.39 -7.35 -11.18
CA ALA A 370 -8.46 -8.01 -11.96
C ALA A 370 -8.66 -7.40 -13.36
N ARG A 371 -7.60 -6.86 -13.98
CA ARG A 371 -7.63 -6.26 -15.31
C ARG A 371 -6.92 -7.15 -16.34
N ARG A 372 -7.69 -7.72 -17.24
CA ARG A 372 -7.19 -8.60 -18.29
C ARG A 372 -6.17 -7.93 -19.22
N ALA A 373 -6.24 -6.61 -19.38
CA ALA A 373 -5.36 -5.87 -20.29
C ALA A 373 -3.97 -5.56 -19.71
N SER A 374 -3.68 -5.93 -18.47
CA SER A 374 -2.35 -5.72 -17.86
C SER A 374 -1.26 -6.44 -18.64
N LEU A 375 -0.17 -5.74 -18.94
CA LEU A 375 0.97 -6.27 -19.67
C LEU A 375 1.69 -7.33 -18.84
N SER A 376 1.93 -7.04 -17.56
CA SER A 376 2.53 -7.94 -16.58
C SER A 376 1.53 -8.18 -15.45
N PRO A 377 0.61 -9.18 -15.61
CA PRO A 377 -0.47 -9.44 -14.66
C PRO A 377 0.06 -9.80 -13.26
N ARG A 378 -0.59 -9.27 -12.24
CA ARG A 378 -0.38 -9.67 -10.84
C ARG A 378 -1.52 -10.57 -10.43
N VAL A 379 -1.19 -11.83 -10.08
CA VAL A 379 -2.16 -12.83 -9.64
C VAL A 379 -1.69 -13.38 -8.31
N ARG A 380 -2.49 -13.19 -7.26
CA ARG A 380 -2.16 -13.56 -5.88
C ARG A 380 -0.76 -13.12 -5.47
N TYR A 381 -0.45 -11.86 -5.81
CA TYR A 381 0.87 -11.30 -5.54
C TYR A 381 0.98 -10.86 -4.10
N ASN A 382 1.97 -11.38 -3.39
CA ASN A 382 2.30 -11.07 -2.01
C ASN A 382 3.43 -10.03 -1.97
N ILE A 383 3.17 -8.89 -1.36
CA ILE A 383 4.20 -7.87 -1.08
C ILE A 383 4.62 -7.87 0.39
N HIS A 384 4.17 -8.89 1.14
CA HIS A 384 4.41 -9.06 2.56
C HIS A 384 3.78 -7.99 3.45
N ASP A 385 2.64 -7.47 3.05
CA ASP A 385 1.82 -6.59 3.89
C ASP A 385 0.84 -7.42 4.72
N LEU A 386 0.70 -7.06 5.99
CA LEU A 386 -0.30 -7.62 6.90
C LEU A 386 -1.61 -6.85 6.78
N GLY A 387 -2.72 -7.58 6.74
CA GLY A 387 -4.02 -6.93 6.71
C GLY A 387 -5.21 -7.87 6.56
N ARG A 388 -6.38 -7.28 6.52
CA ARG A 388 -7.63 -8.02 6.26
C ARG A 388 -8.65 -7.15 5.56
N VAL A 389 -9.57 -7.80 4.89
CA VAL A 389 -10.69 -7.15 4.22
C VAL A 389 -11.97 -7.35 5.03
N VAL A 390 -12.72 -6.28 5.23
CA VAL A 390 -14.05 -6.29 5.84
C VAL A 390 -15.06 -5.85 4.79
N ARG A 391 -16.00 -6.74 4.43
CA ARG A 391 -17.06 -6.41 3.47
C ARG A 391 -18.10 -5.47 4.06
N VAL A 392 -18.77 -4.70 3.22
CA VAL A 392 -19.79 -3.73 3.64
C VAL A 392 -20.87 -4.34 4.54
N PRO A 393 -21.47 -5.53 4.23
CA PRO A 393 -22.47 -6.12 5.11
C PRO A 393 -21.92 -6.46 6.50
N GLN A 394 -20.67 -6.93 6.57
CA GLN A 394 -20.00 -7.23 7.84
C GLN A 394 -19.71 -5.95 8.63
N LEU A 395 -19.16 -4.93 7.97
CA LEU A 395 -18.88 -3.65 8.59
C LEU A 395 -20.17 -3.03 9.13
N ARG A 396 -21.25 -3.01 8.35
CA ARG A 396 -22.56 -2.50 8.76
C ARG A 396 -23.08 -3.20 10.03
N ALA A 397 -22.99 -4.53 10.07
CA ALA A 397 -23.43 -5.29 11.23
C ALA A 397 -22.59 -4.98 12.48
N VAL A 398 -21.27 -4.80 12.34
CA VAL A 398 -20.38 -4.42 13.45
C VAL A 398 -20.70 -3.01 13.93
N LEU A 399 -20.84 -2.04 13.02
CA LEU A 399 -21.14 -0.65 13.38
C LEU A 399 -22.50 -0.52 14.09
N ALA A 400 -23.52 -1.24 13.61
CA ALA A 400 -24.84 -1.29 14.25
C ALA A 400 -24.76 -1.84 15.68
N ALA A 401 -23.99 -2.90 15.90
CA ALA A 401 -23.81 -3.47 17.23
C ALA A 401 -23.07 -2.55 18.22
N HIS A 402 -22.38 -1.53 17.70
CA HIS A 402 -21.62 -0.55 18.50
C HIS A 402 -22.20 0.88 18.45
N GLY A 403 -23.43 1.08 17.90
CA GLY A 403 -24.06 2.41 17.80
C GLY A 403 -23.24 3.42 17.00
N ALA A 404 -22.63 2.97 15.88
CA ALA A 404 -21.74 3.76 15.05
C ALA A 404 -22.16 3.73 13.56
N GLU A 405 -23.45 3.53 13.27
CA GLU A 405 -24.02 3.49 11.92
C GLU A 405 -23.89 4.82 11.19
N ASP A 406 -23.84 5.93 11.93
CA ASP A 406 -23.61 7.29 11.45
C ASP A 406 -22.35 7.39 10.58
N LEU A 407 -21.34 6.54 10.82
CA LEU A 407 -20.13 6.48 10.00
C LEU A 407 -20.39 6.07 8.55
N LEU A 408 -21.53 5.45 8.25
CA LEU A 408 -21.89 5.01 6.91
C LEU A 408 -22.69 6.07 6.12
N ASP A 409 -23.05 7.19 6.75
CA ASP A 409 -23.79 8.25 6.08
C ASP A 409 -22.97 8.88 4.96
N GLY A 410 -23.49 8.85 3.74
CA GLY A 410 -22.79 9.33 2.54
C GLY A 410 -21.54 8.53 2.15
N ALA A 411 -21.22 7.43 2.84
CA ALA A 411 -20.08 6.58 2.53
C ALA A 411 -20.25 5.83 1.21
N LEU A 412 -19.13 5.48 0.57
CA LEU A 412 -19.13 4.56 -0.55
C LEU A 412 -19.47 3.15 -0.07
N ASP A 413 -20.32 2.46 -0.83
CA ASP A 413 -20.66 1.05 -0.61
C ASP A 413 -19.51 0.12 -1.07
N LEU A 414 -18.30 0.35 -0.53
CA LEU A 414 -17.07 -0.36 -0.85
C LEU A 414 -16.50 -1.08 0.38
N PRO A 415 -15.88 -2.26 0.19
CA PRO A 415 -15.21 -2.95 1.29
C PRO A 415 -14.06 -2.13 1.84
N VAL A 416 -13.73 -2.41 3.09
CA VAL A 416 -12.64 -1.78 3.83
C VAL A 416 -11.43 -2.73 3.87
N LEU A 417 -10.27 -2.20 3.54
CA LEU A 417 -8.98 -2.81 3.76
C LEU A 417 -8.39 -2.27 5.07
N LEU A 418 -8.12 -3.15 6.01
CA LEU A 418 -7.33 -2.87 7.21
C LEU A 418 -5.88 -3.26 6.91
N HIS A 419 -4.98 -2.31 6.85
CA HIS A 419 -3.56 -2.52 6.58
C HIS A 419 -2.76 -2.33 7.86
N ALA A 420 -2.05 -3.36 8.31
CA ALA A 420 -1.40 -3.43 9.63
C ALA A 420 0.14 -3.35 9.56
N GLY A 421 0.69 -2.92 8.43
CA GLY A 421 2.14 -2.87 8.22
C GLY A 421 2.67 -4.09 7.48
N ARG A 422 3.95 -4.40 7.62
CA ARG A 422 4.64 -5.46 6.87
C ARG A 422 4.92 -6.69 7.73
N SER A 423 4.95 -7.87 7.11
CA SER A 423 5.28 -9.16 7.76
C SER A 423 6.77 -9.50 7.65
N ASP A 424 7.48 -8.95 6.68
CA ASP A 424 8.88 -9.26 6.37
C ASP A 424 9.89 -8.54 7.28
N ALA A 425 9.42 -8.03 8.42
CA ALA A 425 10.23 -7.31 9.40
C ALA A 425 10.98 -6.12 8.80
N SER A 426 10.44 -5.48 7.77
CA SER A 426 10.95 -4.24 7.21
C SER A 426 10.32 -3.02 7.88
N VAL A 427 10.97 -1.87 7.73
CA VAL A 427 10.50 -0.58 8.25
C VAL A 427 10.45 0.42 7.12
N ASP A 428 9.32 1.15 7.02
CA ASP A 428 9.19 2.25 6.08
C ASP A 428 9.83 3.52 6.67
N PHE A 429 10.66 4.19 5.86
CA PHE A 429 11.31 5.44 6.20
C PHE A 429 11.28 6.39 5.00
N TYR A 430 10.47 7.46 5.06
CA TYR A 430 10.28 8.44 3.97
C TYR A 430 9.97 7.77 2.61
N GLY A 431 9.16 6.71 2.62
CA GLY A 431 8.79 5.93 1.45
C GLY A 431 9.82 4.88 1.00
N ALA A 432 10.96 4.80 1.66
CA ALA A 432 11.92 3.71 1.48
C ALA A 432 11.57 2.54 2.40
N VAL A 433 11.61 1.32 1.88
CA VAL A 433 11.51 0.09 2.67
C VAL A 433 12.91 -0.34 3.07
N VAL A 434 13.19 -0.34 4.37
CA VAL A 434 14.46 -0.80 4.95
C VAL A 434 14.25 -2.19 5.56
N THR A 435 14.92 -3.19 5.02
CA THR A 435 14.77 -4.58 5.47
C THR A 435 15.78 -4.93 6.56
N VAL A 436 15.41 -5.89 7.41
CA VAL A 436 16.31 -6.45 8.42
C VAL A 436 17.58 -7.02 7.78
N ASP A 437 17.47 -7.64 6.62
CA ASP A 437 18.63 -8.25 5.94
C ASP A 437 19.63 -7.20 5.44
N GLU A 438 19.15 -6.05 4.90
CA GLU A 438 20.02 -4.94 4.51
C GLU A 438 20.80 -4.37 5.70
N VAL A 439 20.08 -4.18 6.83
CA VAL A 439 20.72 -3.66 8.06
C VAL A 439 21.70 -4.67 8.64
N ARG A 440 21.33 -5.96 8.66
CA ARG A 440 22.24 -7.04 9.09
C ARG A 440 23.53 -7.03 8.29
N GLU A 441 23.45 -7.00 6.98
CA GLU A 441 24.60 -6.93 6.06
C GLU A 441 25.48 -5.68 6.29
N ALA A 442 24.85 -4.54 6.59
CA ALA A 442 25.57 -3.31 6.86
C ALA A 442 26.30 -3.35 8.20
N LEU A 443 25.67 -3.91 9.24
CA LEU A 443 26.25 -4.06 10.59
C LEU A 443 27.40 -5.07 10.60
N TYR A 444 27.20 -6.26 10.02
CA TYR A 444 28.26 -7.30 9.97
C TYR A 444 29.46 -6.92 9.10
N ALA A 445 29.35 -5.90 8.28
CA ALA A 445 30.49 -5.35 7.54
C ALA A 445 31.37 -4.40 8.39
N GLN A 446 30.98 -4.11 9.63
CA GLN A 446 31.77 -3.32 10.59
C GLN A 446 32.47 -4.31 11.54
N GLU A 447 33.68 -4.72 11.20
CA GLU A 447 34.44 -5.79 11.90
C GLU A 447 34.45 -5.70 13.44
N PRO A 448 34.77 -4.57 14.07
CA PRO A 448 34.76 -4.50 15.54
C PRO A 448 33.35 -4.72 16.12
N LEU A 449 32.34 -4.11 15.49
CA LEU A 449 30.95 -4.21 15.92
C LEU A 449 30.39 -5.59 15.69
N ALA A 450 30.72 -6.22 14.56
CA ALA A 450 30.23 -7.55 14.20
C ALA A 450 30.60 -8.62 15.24
N CYS A 451 31.81 -8.52 15.82
CA CYS A 451 32.26 -9.43 16.87
C CYS A 451 31.60 -9.14 18.22
N ALA A 452 31.41 -7.86 18.55
CA ALA A 452 30.83 -7.43 19.81
C ALA A 452 29.30 -7.48 19.86
N MET A 453 28.64 -7.56 18.70
CA MET A 453 27.19 -7.51 18.58
C MET A 453 26.53 -8.85 18.94
N ARG A 454 25.58 -8.80 19.88
CA ARG A 454 24.68 -9.93 20.21
C ARG A 454 23.44 -9.93 19.32
N SER A 455 22.82 -8.76 19.14
CA SER A 455 21.55 -8.60 18.43
C SER A 455 21.39 -7.18 17.90
N PHE A 456 20.38 -6.95 17.07
CA PHE A 456 20.00 -5.60 16.65
C PHE A 456 18.51 -5.50 16.42
N ARG A 457 17.98 -4.26 16.41
CA ARG A 457 16.59 -3.94 16.10
C ARG A 457 16.47 -2.70 15.25
N LEU A 458 15.48 -2.71 14.39
CA LEU A 458 14.95 -1.54 13.72
C LEU A 458 13.82 -0.97 14.56
N VAL A 459 13.97 0.24 15.06
CA VAL A 459 12.96 0.93 15.86
C VAL A 459 12.49 2.15 15.10
N ARG A 460 11.22 2.17 14.75
CA ARG A 460 10.57 3.38 14.24
C ARG A 460 10.05 4.15 15.45
N HIS A 461 10.56 5.34 15.66
CA HIS A 461 10.14 6.24 16.72
C HIS A 461 9.34 7.41 16.12
N GLU A 462 8.24 7.76 16.78
CA GLU A 462 7.48 8.98 16.51
C GLU A 462 7.43 9.76 17.83
N ASP A 463 7.95 10.97 17.83
CA ASP A 463 7.97 11.81 19.03
C ASP A 463 6.61 12.53 19.25
N ALA A 464 6.53 13.30 20.33
CA ALA A 464 5.32 14.05 20.68
C ALA A 464 4.93 15.09 19.61
N ASP A 465 5.89 15.56 18.81
CA ASP A 465 5.73 16.50 17.71
C ASP A 465 5.50 15.79 16.37
N ALA A 466 5.20 14.49 16.41
CA ALA A 466 4.97 13.62 15.25
C ALA A 466 6.19 13.53 14.28
N ALA A 467 7.41 13.85 14.73
CA ALA A 467 8.59 13.60 13.94
C ALA A 467 8.92 12.10 13.92
N THR A 468 9.18 11.58 12.73
CA THR A 468 9.50 10.16 12.55
C THR A 468 11.01 9.97 12.44
N ALA A 469 11.56 9.08 13.25
CA ALA A 469 12.95 8.67 13.19
C ALA A 469 13.06 7.15 12.99
N LEU A 470 14.08 6.73 12.26
CA LEU A 470 14.50 5.33 12.16
C LEU A 470 15.78 5.14 12.98
N VAL A 471 15.71 4.29 13.99
CA VAL A 471 16.85 3.95 14.84
C VAL A 471 17.27 2.51 14.58
N VAL A 472 18.53 2.31 14.28
CA VAL A 472 19.18 0.99 14.33
C VAL A 472 19.74 0.82 15.74
N ALA A 473 19.04 0.10 16.60
CA ALA A 473 19.52 -0.23 17.93
C ALA A 473 20.35 -1.51 17.86
N VAL A 474 21.55 -1.48 18.43
CA VAL A 474 22.49 -2.61 18.49
C VAL A 474 22.70 -3.02 19.93
N GLU A 475 22.56 -4.30 20.25
CA GLU A 475 22.85 -4.90 21.55
C GLU A 475 24.23 -5.54 21.52
N LEU A 476 25.05 -5.22 22.46
CA LEU A 476 26.39 -5.82 22.64
C LEU A 476 26.33 -7.14 23.41
N GLN A 477 27.36 -7.96 23.27
CA GLN A 477 27.57 -9.16 24.07
C GLN A 477 27.74 -8.75 25.56
N PRO A 478 27.38 -9.65 26.52
CA PRO A 478 27.63 -9.40 27.92
C PRO A 478 29.15 -9.19 28.19
N GLY A 479 29.45 -8.10 28.85
CA GLY A 479 30.85 -7.73 29.17
C GLY A 479 31.50 -6.74 28.18
N GLU A 480 30.89 -6.53 27.00
CA GLU A 480 31.34 -5.48 26.09
C GLU A 480 30.87 -4.09 26.55
N LEU A 481 31.73 -3.10 26.40
CA LEU A 481 31.45 -1.72 26.82
C LEU A 481 31.00 -0.88 25.63
N THR A 482 29.96 -0.09 25.83
CA THR A 482 29.46 0.84 24.81
C THR A 482 30.48 1.93 24.46
N SER A 483 31.39 2.28 25.43
CA SER A 483 32.47 3.25 25.24
C SER A 483 33.55 2.79 24.25
N ASP A 484 33.65 1.48 23.97
CA ASP A 484 34.65 0.93 23.06
C ASP A 484 34.23 1.07 21.59
N HIS A 485 33.00 1.55 21.37
CA HIS A 485 32.43 1.73 20.07
C HIS A 485 32.06 3.20 19.83
N ASP A 486 32.70 3.83 18.84
CA ASP A 486 32.30 5.17 18.39
C ASP A 486 31.00 5.08 17.60
N ALA A 487 29.88 5.30 18.29
CA ALA A 487 28.54 5.23 17.70
C ALA A 487 28.36 6.19 16.51
N GLY A 488 29.05 7.33 16.49
CA GLY A 488 28.99 8.30 15.41
C GLY A 488 29.63 7.78 14.12
N SER A 489 30.87 7.28 14.21
CA SER A 489 31.57 6.69 13.07
C SER A 489 30.89 5.43 12.58
N LEU A 490 30.39 4.57 13.48
CA LEU A 490 29.62 3.37 13.12
C LEU A 490 28.32 3.73 12.41
N ALA A 491 27.57 4.70 12.92
CA ALA A 491 26.34 5.17 12.29
C ALA A 491 26.60 5.68 10.86
N ALA A 492 27.64 6.50 10.68
CA ALA A 492 28.02 7.01 9.37
C ALA A 492 28.39 5.89 8.39
N ALA A 493 29.19 4.90 8.84
CA ALA A 493 29.62 3.77 8.01
C ALA A 493 28.45 2.85 7.63
N VAL A 494 27.59 2.49 8.60
CA VAL A 494 26.38 1.67 8.37
C VAL A 494 25.42 2.39 7.43
N LEU A 495 25.11 3.66 7.68
CA LEU A 495 24.22 4.45 6.83
C LEU A 495 24.77 4.60 5.41
N ALA A 496 26.06 4.89 5.24
CA ALA A 496 26.68 4.98 3.93
C ALA A 496 26.57 3.64 3.14
N ARG A 497 26.68 2.51 3.83
CA ARG A 497 26.52 1.20 3.21
C ARG A 497 25.08 0.89 2.85
N LEU A 498 24.13 1.21 3.73
CA LEU A 498 22.69 1.08 3.47
C LEU A 498 22.28 1.92 2.26
N ARG A 499 22.68 3.19 2.19
CA ARG A 499 22.36 4.10 1.08
C ARG A 499 22.94 3.61 -0.25
N ARG A 500 24.14 3.02 -0.27
CA ARG A 500 24.70 2.43 -1.49
C ARG A 500 23.93 1.22 -2.00
N ARG A 501 23.26 0.46 -1.13
CA ARG A 501 22.51 -0.75 -1.49
C ARG A 501 21.02 -0.51 -1.69
N ASN A 502 20.49 0.54 -1.09
CA ASN A 502 19.08 0.88 -1.15
C ASN A 502 18.93 2.30 -1.71
N ALA A 503 18.64 2.38 -3.00
CA ALA A 503 18.51 3.65 -3.70
C ALA A 503 17.31 4.48 -3.22
N ASP A 504 16.22 3.82 -2.75
CA ASP A 504 15.07 4.51 -2.14
C ASP A 504 15.49 5.19 -0.84
N LEU A 505 16.26 4.49 -0.01
CA LEU A 505 16.79 5.07 1.23
C LEU A 505 17.76 6.23 0.95
N ASP A 506 18.61 6.11 -0.08
CA ASP A 506 19.50 7.21 -0.46
C ASP A 506 18.70 8.45 -0.89
N ASN A 507 17.65 8.26 -1.68
CA ASN A 507 16.76 9.34 -2.09
C ASN A 507 15.95 9.90 -0.91
N ALA A 508 15.44 9.02 -0.04
CA ALA A 508 14.75 9.41 1.19
C ALA A 508 15.65 10.30 2.07
N CYS A 509 16.89 9.90 2.29
CA CYS A 509 17.87 10.68 3.07
C CYS A 509 18.19 12.05 2.43
N LYS A 510 18.21 12.15 1.11
CA LYS A 510 18.43 13.43 0.39
C LYS A 510 17.22 14.37 0.51
N GLY A 511 16.00 13.81 0.55
CA GLY A 511 14.76 14.57 0.62
C GLY A 511 14.27 14.89 2.04
N ALA A 512 14.83 14.25 3.06
CA ALA A 512 14.31 14.26 4.43
C ALA A 512 14.70 15.49 5.28
N GLY A 513 15.18 16.58 4.67
CA GLY A 513 15.45 17.83 5.38
C GLY A 513 16.49 17.73 6.53
N GLY A 514 17.29 16.66 6.56
CA GLY A 514 18.27 16.39 7.62
C GLY A 514 17.91 15.23 8.55
N ALA A 515 16.69 14.68 8.48
CA ALA A 515 16.33 13.48 9.23
C ALA A 515 17.04 12.26 8.61
N LEU A 516 18.01 11.71 9.31
CA LEU A 516 18.76 10.52 8.89
C LEU A 516 18.49 9.38 9.87
N PRO A 517 18.53 8.12 9.41
CA PRO A 517 18.56 6.99 10.32
C PRO A 517 19.74 7.11 11.30
N THR A 518 19.50 6.82 12.56
CA THR A 518 20.50 6.85 13.61
C THR A 518 20.87 5.43 14.05
N LEU A 519 22.05 5.29 14.66
CA LEU A 519 22.49 4.03 15.26
C LEU A 519 22.76 4.26 16.75
N HIS A 520 22.18 3.42 17.60
CA HIS A 520 22.37 3.46 19.03
C HIS A 520 22.94 2.12 19.51
N VAL A 521 24.01 2.16 20.28
CA VAL A 521 24.65 0.98 20.85
C VAL A 521 24.23 0.85 22.32
N HIS A 522 23.76 -0.33 22.68
CA HIS A 522 23.25 -0.64 24.03
C HIS A 522 24.04 -1.80 24.65
N ALA A 523 24.26 -1.73 25.95
CA ALA A 523 24.76 -2.87 26.72
C ALA A 523 23.74 -4.02 26.72
N ALA A 524 24.18 -5.25 26.95
CA ALA A 524 23.33 -6.42 27.00
C ALA A 524 22.10 -6.24 27.91
N GLY A 525 20.90 -6.54 27.39
CA GLY A 525 19.63 -6.46 28.13
C GLY A 525 19.15 -5.05 28.47
N THR A 526 19.70 -4.00 27.83
CA THR A 526 19.29 -2.61 28.08
C THR A 526 18.57 -1.98 26.89
N GLY A 527 17.92 -0.83 27.12
CA GLY A 527 17.19 -0.12 26.07
C GLY A 527 16.07 -0.97 25.43
N PRO A 528 15.98 -1.01 24.09
CA PRO A 528 14.94 -1.81 23.41
C PRO A 528 15.01 -3.33 23.68
N PHE A 529 16.10 -3.80 24.28
CA PHE A 529 16.35 -5.23 24.56
C PHE A 529 16.02 -5.62 26.01
N ALA A 530 15.56 -4.69 26.83
CA ALA A 530 15.17 -4.97 28.21
C ALA A 530 13.99 -5.97 28.25
N GLY A 531 14.13 -7.03 29.06
CA GLY A 531 13.09 -8.06 29.21
C GLY A 531 13.11 -9.19 28.18
N ASP A 532 14.06 -9.21 27.25
CA ASP A 532 14.15 -10.22 26.18
C ASP A 532 14.88 -11.52 26.58
N GLU A 533 15.36 -11.64 27.78
CA GLU A 533 16.18 -12.78 28.23
C GLU A 533 15.51 -14.16 28.04
N ALA A 534 14.19 -14.19 27.88
CA ALA A 534 13.39 -15.41 27.72
C ALA A 534 12.94 -15.69 26.27
N LEU A 535 13.30 -14.87 25.28
CA LEU A 535 12.78 -15.02 23.92
C LEU A 535 13.65 -15.93 23.06
N LEU A 536 13.08 -17.06 22.62
CA LEU A 536 13.70 -18.02 21.69
C LEU A 536 13.88 -17.49 20.26
N LYS A 537 13.24 -16.34 19.90
CA LYS A 537 13.31 -15.73 18.57
C LYS A 537 13.63 -14.23 18.70
N HIS A 538 14.64 -13.77 17.97
CA HIS A 538 14.96 -12.35 17.89
C HIS A 538 13.82 -11.55 17.25
N ARG A 539 13.41 -10.45 17.89
CA ARG A 539 12.51 -9.46 17.31
C ARG A 539 13.34 -8.35 16.67
N TYR A 540 13.46 -8.37 15.36
CA TYR A 540 14.28 -7.39 14.64
C TYR A 540 13.57 -6.05 14.38
N VAL A 541 12.27 -5.97 14.56
CA VAL A 541 11.50 -4.72 14.46
C VAL A 541 10.73 -4.53 15.76
N ALA A 542 10.87 -3.37 16.36
CA ALA A 542 10.13 -2.97 17.55
C ALA A 542 9.33 -1.70 17.26
N ALA A 543 8.09 -1.62 17.76
CA ALA A 543 7.40 -0.36 17.95
C ALA A 543 8.03 0.35 19.14
N ALA A 544 8.25 1.65 19.03
CA ALA A 544 8.73 2.50 20.12
C ALA A 544 7.69 2.62 21.22
#